data_84e65d0e9af4096699cc2c5852dcf1e0
#
_entry.id   84e65d0e9af4096699cc2c5852dcf1e0
#
_cell.length_a   1.000
_cell.length_b   1.000
_cell.length_c   1.000
_cell.angle_alpha   90.00
_cell.angle_beta   90.00
_cell.angle_gamma   90.00
#
_symmetry.space_group_name_H-M   'P 1'
#
loop_
_entity.id
_entity.type
_entity.pdbx_description
1 polymer ?
#
loop_
_entity_poly.entity_id
_entity_poly.type
_entity_poly.pdbx_seq_one_letter_code
_entity_poly.pdbx_strand_id
1 'polypeptide(L)'
;MKKMIIILMLGIFLACTEAAKSPTETAKIVVESFYQKEFPTLEKYTTQESFGSFMSINDIVPVAKTGASNFSVVQEEENGEIAWVKFTTSYEEQPETFKLVKEDGKWKVTEIGLRELSPF
;
A
#
# COMPACT_ATOMS: atom_id res chain seq x y z
N MET A 1 10.06 2.69 -45.27
CA MET A 1 10.29 4.01 -44.76
C MET A 1 9.33 4.39 -43.67
N LYS A 2 8.07 4.42 -43.96
CA LYS A 2 7.11 4.81 -42.97
C LYS A 2 6.98 3.83 -41.82
N LYS A 3 7.35 2.62 -42.05
CA LYS A 3 7.20 1.59 -41.05
C LYS A 3 8.08 1.75 -39.85
N MET A 4 9.17 2.45 -40.03
CA MET A 4 10.11 2.63 -38.94
C MET A 4 9.53 3.49 -37.83
N ILE A 5 8.66 4.38 -38.19
CA ILE A 5 8.08 5.25 -37.19
C ILE A 5 7.18 4.50 -36.23
N ILE A 6 6.52 3.51 -36.75
CA ILE A 6 5.59 2.72 -35.93
C ILE A 6 6.32 1.93 -34.87
N ILE A 7 7.49 1.45 -35.20
CA ILE A 7 8.28 0.68 -34.27
C ILE A 7 8.73 1.49 -33.09
N LEU A 8 9.03 2.74 -33.35
CA LEU A 8 9.46 3.62 -32.30
C LEU A 8 8.39 3.84 -31.26
N MET A 9 7.16 3.93 -31.72
CA MET A 9 6.07 4.15 -30.81
C MET A 9 5.88 2.99 -29.85
N LEU A 10 6.14 1.84 -30.32
CA LEU A 10 5.98 0.65 -29.49
C LEU A 10 6.93 0.65 -28.32
N GLY A 11 8.13 1.10 -28.55
CA GLY A 11 9.11 1.11 -27.48
C GLY A 11 8.72 2.01 -26.32
N ILE A 12 8.02 3.07 -26.63
CA ILE A 12 7.63 4.00 -25.60
C ILE A 12 6.59 3.41 -24.66
N PHE A 13 5.72 2.61 -25.22
CA PHE A 13 4.71 1.99 -24.40
C PHE A 13 5.30 1.03 -23.34
N LEU A 14 6.31 0.33 -23.73
CA LEU A 14 6.92 -0.61 -22.81
C LEU A 14 7.54 0.09 -21.61
N ALA A 15 8.05 1.28 -21.84
CA ALA A 15 8.65 2.03 -20.75
C ALA A 15 7.62 2.51 -19.74
N CYS A 16 6.35 2.59 -20.15
CA CYS A 16 5.31 3.12 -19.31
C CYS A 16 4.44 2.03 -18.67
N THR A 17 4.83 0.79 -18.80
CA THR A 17 3.95 -0.29 -18.39
C THR A 17 4.10 -0.72 -16.94
N GLU A 18 4.88 -0.01 -16.16
CA GLU A 18 4.95 -0.32 -14.76
C GLU A 18 3.60 0.03 -14.14
N ALA A 19 2.81 -0.99 -13.86
CA ALA A 19 1.46 -0.80 -13.37
C ALA A 19 1.47 -0.25 -11.96
N ALA A 20 0.60 0.71 -11.71
CA ALA A 20 0.40 1.20 -10.37
C ALA A 20 -0.28 0.13 -9.53
N LYS A 21 0.10 0.02 -8.27
CA LYS A 21 -0.53 -0.91 -7.37
C LYS A 21 -1.93 -0.43 -7.01
N SER A 22 -2.83 -1.36 -6.76
CA SER A 22 -4.17 -1.02 -6.28
C SER A 22 -4.10 -0.67 -4.79
N PRO A 23 -5.16 -0.05 -4.24
CA PRO A 23 -5.19 0.18 -2.80
C PRO A 23 -5.01 -1.10 -2.00
N THR A 24 -5.66 -2.18 -2.40
CA THR A 24 -5.55 -3.46 -1.71
C THR A 24 -4.13 -3.99 -1.76
N GLU A 25 -3.50 -3.94 -2.92
CA GLU A 25 -2.12 -4.40 -3.03
C GLU A 25 -1.18 -3.57 -2.17
N THR A 26 -1.40 -2.26 -2.15
CA THR A 26 -0.59 -1.37 -1.33
C THR A 26 -0.76 -1.67 0.15
N ALA A 27 -2.00 -1.87 0.58
CA ALA A 27 -2.26 -2.20 1.98
C ALA A 27 -1.56 -3.50 2.38
N LYS A 28 -1.59 -4.50 1.51
CA LYS A 28 -0.91 -5.76 1.78
C LYS A 28 0.58 -5.56 1.94
N ILE A 29 1.18 -4.81 1.01
CA ILE A 29 2.62 -4.55 1.05
C ILE A 29 2.99 -3.85 2.35
N VAL A 30 2.19 -2.87 2.76
CA VAL A 30 2.49 -2.08 3.95
C VAL A 30 2.41 -2.93 5.21
N VAL A 31 1.32 -3.69 5.38
CA VAL A 31 1.19 -4.48 6.60
C VAL A 31 2.26 -5.57 6.66
N GLU A 32 2.57 -6.20 5.55
CA GLU A 32 3.60 -7.23 5.53
C GLU A 32 4.98 -6.63 5.81
N SER A 33 5.28 -5.49 5.18
CA SER A 33 6.57 -4.85 5.37
C SER A 33 6.78 -4.40 6.81
N PHE A 34 5.73 -3.93 7.45
CA PHE A 34 5.84 -3.48 8.82
C PHE A 34 6.14 -4.64 9.76
N TYR A 35 5.37 -5.71 9.67
CA TYR A 35 5.57 -6.84 10.58
C TYR A 35 6.85 -7.62 10.28
N GLN A 36 7.31 -7.58 9.05
CA GLN A 36 8.54 -8.26 8.66
C GLN A 36 9.75 -7.34 8.74
N LYS A 37 9.57 -6.11 9.19
CA LYS A 37 10.66 -5.15 9.39
C LYS A 37 11.40 -4.81 8.09
N GLU A 38 10.68 -4.77 6.99
CA GLU A 38 11.24 -4.37 5.70
C GLU A 38 11.02 -2.88 5.51
N PHE A 39 11.80 -2.09 6.23
CA PHE A 39 11.57 -0.67 6.33
C PHE A 39 11.71 0.12 5.04
N PRO A 40 12.68 -0.17 4.15
CA PRO A 40 12.71 0.56 2.89
C PRO A 40 11.42 0.38 2.06
N THR A 41 10.86 -0.82 2.06
CA THR A 41 9.61 -1.08 1.37
C THR A 41 8.45 -0.36 2.07
N LEU A 42 8.43 -0.42 3.38
CA LEU A 42 7.40 0.28 4.16
C LEU A 42 7.41 1.77 3.85
N GLU A 43 8.58 2.38 3.83
CA GLU A 43 8.70 3.80 3.56
C GLU A 43 8.17 4.16 2.18
N LYS A 44 8.42 3.30 1.21
CA LYS A 44 8.02 3.56 -0.17
C LYS A 44 6.50 3.63 -0.34
N TYR A 45 5.75 2.88 0.45
CA TYR A 45 4.31 2.76 0.27
C TYR A 45 3.51 3.44 1.37
N THR A 46 4.14 4.27 2.19
CA THR A 46 3.46 5.05 3.21
C THR A 46 3.74 6.52 3.00
N THR A 47 2.85 7.38 3.48
CA THR A 47 3.18 8.79 3.54
C THR A 47 4.28 8.98 4.58
N GLN A 48 5.00 10.09 4.50
CA GLN A 48 6.09 10.35 5.43
C GLN A 48 5.59 10.34 6.86
N GLU A 49 4.44 10.93 7.10
CA GLU A 49 3.85 10.98 8.43
C GLU A 49 3.52 9.58 8.93
N SER A 50 2.91 8.78 8.09
CA SER A 50 2.52 7.43 8.47
C SER A 50 3.74 6.55 8.71
N PHE A 51 4.76 6.70 7.90
CA PHE A 51 6.01 5.97 8.12
C PHE A 51 6.59 6.28 9.49
N GLY A 52 6.57 7.57 9.87
CA GLY A 52 7.04 7.95 11.19
C GLY A 52 6.25 7.30 12.31
N SER A 53 4.94 7.21 12.14
CA SER A 53 4.09 6.56 13.14
C SER A 53 4.40 5.08 13.27
N PHE A 54 4.56 4.39 12.15
CA PHE A 54 4.95 2.98 12.19
C PHE A 54 6.29 2.80 12.88
N MET A 55 7.25 3.65 12.59
CA MET A 55 8.57 3.52 13.19
C MET A 55 8.56 3.83 14.68
N SER A 56 7.61 4.65 15.13
CA SER A 56 7.55 5.00 16.55
C SER A 56 7.12 3.82 17.41
N ILE A 57 6.41 2.85 16.84
CA ILE A 57 5.97 1.67 17.60
C ILE A 57 6.70 0.40 17.19
N ASN A 58 7.62 0.53 16.25
CA ASN A 58 8.32 -0.63 15.71
C ASN A 58 8.99 -1.49 16.77
N ASP A 59 9.57 -0.87 17.79
CA ASP A 59 10.32 -1.62 18.80
C ASP A 59 9.46 -2.52 19.68
N ILE A 60 8.18 -2.20 19.80
CA ILE A 60 7.29 -2.99 20.63
C ILE A 60 6.51 -4.03 19.84
N VAL A 61 6.69 -4.07 18.54
CA VAL A 61 6.04 -5.06 17.68
C VAL A 61 7.08 -6.09 17.30
N PRO A 62 6.87 -7.35 17.66
CA PRO A 62 7.86 -8.39 17.32
C PRO A 62 7.86 -8.68 15.82
N VAL A 63 9.00 -9.17 15.34
CA VAL A 63 9.11 -9.60 13.96
C VAL A 63 8.19 -10.79 13.74
N ALA A 64 7.48 -10.79 12.63
CA ALA A 64 6.67 -11.95 12.26
C ALA A 64 7.59 -13.13 11.99
N LYS A 65 7.30 -14.23 12.66
CA LYS A 65 8.24 -15.34 12.66
C LYS A 65 8.35 -16.02 11.32
N THR A 66 7.27 -16.48 10.79
CA THR A 66 7.30 -17.20 9.53
C THR A 66 5.91 -17.27 8.96
N GLY A 67 5.85 -17.71 7.72
CA GLY A 67 4.61 -18.02 7.10
C GLY A 67 3.99 -16.82 6.41
N ALA A 68 2.92 -17.11 5.74
CA ALA A 68 2.20 -16.10 5.00
C ALA A 68 1.43 -15.21 5.97
N SER A 69 1.26 -13.97 5.57
CA SER A 69 0.45 -13.03 6.34
C SER A 69 -1.00 -13.43 6.36
N ASN A 70 -1.43 -14.24 5.39
CA ASN A 70 -2.83 -14.60 5.17
C ASN A 70 -3.69 -13.36 5.01
N PHE A 71 -3.14 -12.37 4.33
CA PHE A 71 -3.85 -11.12 4.05
C PHE A 71 -5.13 -11.42 3.28
N SER A 72 -6.24 -10.92 3.78
CA SER A 72 -7.52 -11.11 3.14
C SER A 72 -8.34 -9.84 3.28
N VAL A 73 -8.81 -9.31 2.16
CA VAL A 73 -9.63 -8.10 2.16
C VAL A 73 -11.02 -8.43 2.66
N VAL A 74 -11.48 -7.66 3.64
CA VAL A 74 -12.85 -7.74 4.12
C VAL A 74 -13.70 -6.75 3.34
N GLN A 75 -13.19 -5.54 3.13
CA GLN A 75 -13.96 -4.52 2.45
C GLN A 75 -13.01 -3.45 1.92
N GLU A 76 -13.33 -2.93 0.74
CA GLU A 76 -12.52 -1.88 0.12
C GLU A 76 -13.46 -0.82 -0.44
N GLU A 77 -13.07 0.45 -0.29
CA GLU A 77 -13.81 1.55 -0.86
C GLU A 77 -12.81 2.53 -1.45
N GLU A 78 -13.03 2.90 -2.70
CA GLU A 78 -12.16 3.85 -3.39
C GLU A 78 -13.01 5.01 -3.88
N ASN A 79 -12.57 6.22 -3.60
CA ASN A 79 -13.32 7.40 -3.97
C ASN A 79 -12.33 8.49 -4.39
N GLY A 80 -12.04 8.53 -5.68
CA GLY A 80 -11.09 9.50 -6.21
C GLY A 80 -9.68 9.19 -5.74
N GLU A 81 -9.10 10.08 -4.97
CA GLU A 81 -7.72 9.95 -4.51
C GLU A 81 -7.63 9.45 -3.09
N ILE A 82 -8.73 8.96 -2.54
CA ILE A 82 -8.76 8.40 -1.20
C ILE A 82 -9.34 7.00 -1.29
N ALA A 83 -8.75 6.07 -0.55
CA ALA A 83 -9.26 4.71 -0.48
C ALA A 83 -9.18 4.20 0.95
N TRP A 84 -10.03 3.24 1.25
CA TRP A 84 -10.05 2.57 2.55
C TRP A 84 -10.02 1.08 2.30
N VAL A 85 -9.20 0.37 3.05
CA VAL A 85 -9.09 -1.08 2.92
C VAL A 85 -9.16 -1.69 4.30
N LYS A 86 -10.18 -2.52 4.51
CA LYS A 86 -10.31 -3.29 5.73
C LYS A 86 -9.90 -4.72 5.43
N PHE A 87 -9.04 -5.28 6.27
CA PHE A 87 -8.44 -6.58 5.98
C PHE A 87 -8.12 -7.33 7.26
N THR A 88 -7.88 -8.62 7.10
CA THR A 88 -7.42 -9.48 8.18
C THR A 88 -6.07 -10.06 7.81
N THR A 89 -5.27 -10.38 8.82
CA THR A 89 -3.99 -11.06 8.64
C THR A 89 -3.80 -12.05 9.76
N SER A 90 -2.76 -12.87 9.64
CA SER A 90 -2.38 -13.75 10.72
C SER A 90 -1.62 -13.02 11.83
N TYR A 91 -1.28 -11.75 11.62
CA TYR A 91 -0.53 -10.97 12.60
C TYR A 91 -1.40 -10.45 13.74
N GLU A 92 -2.69 -10.24 13.48
CA GLU A 92 -3.60 -9.65 14.45
C GLU A 92 -4.91 -10.42 14.46
N GLU A 93 -5.52 -10.51 15.63
CA GLU A 93 -6.81 -11.20 15.74
C GLU A 93 -7.95 -10.36 15.17
N GLN A 94 -7.85 -9.05 15.27
CA GLN A 94 -8.91 -8.16 14.82
C GLN A 94 -8.61 -7.63 13.42
N PRO A 95 -9.64 -7.35 12.64
CA PRO A 95 -9.41 -6.70 11.35
C PRO A 95 -8.77 -5.33 11.54
N GLU A 96 -7.98 -4.94 10.57
CA GLU A 96 -7.36 -3.62 10.54
C GLU A 96 -7.91 -2.84 9.36
N THR A 97 -7.90 -1.52 9.48
CA THR A 97 -8.34 -0.65 8.40
C THR A 97 -7.25 0.37 8.11
N PHE A 98 -6.87 0.45 6.84
CA PHE A 98 -5.95 1.47 6.38
C PHE A 98 -6.69 2.50 5.55
N LYS A 99 -6.31 3.76 5.74
CA LYS A 99 -6.68 4.82 4.82
C LYS A 99 -5.50 5.02 3.87
N LEU A 100 -5.80 5.20 2.59
CA LEU A 100 -4.78 5.43 1.58
C LEU A 100 -5.09 6.69 0.81
N VAL A 101 -4.03 7.34 0.35
CA VAL A 101 -4.16 8.52 -0.50
C VAL A 101 -3.27 8.33 -1.71
N LYS A 102 -3.59 9.03 -2.79
CA LYS A 102 -2.78 9.01 -3.99
C LYS A 102 -1.80 10.17 -3.95
N GLU A 103 -0.52 9.84 -4.07
CA GLU A 103 0.54 10.84 -4.18
C GLU A 103 1.34 10.54 -5.42
N ASP A 104 1.38 11.49 -6.34
CA ASP A 104 2.09 11.31 -7.61
C ASP A 104 1.61 10.07 -8.35
N GLY A 105 0.32 9.85 -8.32
CA GLY A 105 -0.29 8.73 -9.02
C GLY A 105 -0.13 7.38 -8.35
N LYS A 106 0.41 7.35 -7.13
CA LYS A 106 0.64 6.09 -6.43
C LYS A 106 -0.11 6.08 -5.10
N TRP A 107 -0.69 4.95 -4.78
CA TRP A 107 -1.36 4.79 -3.50
C TRP A 107 -0.35 4.65 -2.38
N LYS A 108 -0.62 5.31 -1.25
CA LYS A 108 0.20 5.20 -0.06
C LYS A 108 -0.69 5.17 1.17
N VAL A 109 -0.33 4.34 2.14
CA VAL A 109 -1.06 4.32 3.39
C VAL A 109 -0.76 5.61 4.16
N THR A 110 -1.80 6.21 4.71
CA THR A 110 -1.68 7.47 5.42
C THR A 110 -2.37 7.39 6.78
N GLU A 111 -2.21 8.43 7.57
CA GLU A 111 -2.84 8.50 8.89
C GLU A 111 -4.33 8.73 8.75
N ILE A 112 -5.08 8.19 9.72
CA ILE A 112 -6.50 8.51 9.86
C ILE A 112 -6.58 9.68 10.82
N GLY A 113 -7.28 10.73 10.40
CA GLY A 113 -7.42 11.92 11.23
C GLY A 113 -8.16 11.60 12.52
N LEU A 114 -7.88 12.38 13.57
CA LEU A 114 -8.43 12.12 14.89
C LEU A 114 -9.95 12.09 14.91
N ARG A 115 -10.57 12.86 14.05
CA ARG A 115 -12.03 12.90 13.98
C ARG A 115 -12.57 12.25 12.73
N GLU A 116 -11.73 11.60 12.01
CA GLU A 116 -12.10 10.96 10.76
C GLU A 116 -12.59 9.55 11.04
N LEU A 117 -13.70 9.19 10.44
CA LEU A 117 -14.27 7.86 10.61
C LEU A 117 -14.11 7.07 9.32
N SER A 118 -13.78 5.79 9.45
CA SER A 118 -13.77 4.94 8.28
C SER A 118 -15.20 4.71 7.82
N PRO A 119 -15.40 4.39 6.54
CA PRO A 119 -16.75 4.13 6.03
C PRO A 119 -17.32 2.79 6.45
N PHE A 120 -16.55 2.00 7.15
CA PHE A 120 -16.95 0.64 7.53
C PHE A 120 -17.27 0.50 9.01
#